data_1f13cc614d07598d24c28a1310caaf46
#
_entry.id   1f13cc614d07598d24c28a1310caaf46
#
_cell.length_a   1.000
_cell.length_b   1.000
_cell.length_c   1.000
_cell.angle_alpha   90.00
_cell.angle_beta   90.00
_cell.angle_gamma   90.00
#
_symmetry.space_group_name_H-M   'P 1'
#
loop_
_entity.id
_entity.type
_entity.pdbx_description
1 polymer ?
#
loop_
_entity_poly.entity_id
_entity_poly.type
_entity_poly.pdbx_seq_one_letter_code
_entity_poly.pdbx_strand_id
1 'polypeptide(L)'
;EYVTMASSGNGIDFGDSTHQRRNFAMVSSSTRAVLAGGESPANLNVMDYVQIGTLGNALDFGDLTANRQGQTGMSSPVRGIFTGDQNDSNAPAEFITIASKGNAIDFGELIDTFSNGGSASNGVRGITAGGYNNGSRISLVGSCIMASSGNFTPFGNLTKAADRGDGMCNSTRAVFNGGYPSNANGMDSIEFSSGGSGTSFGSDTEERGQNAGFCSDSHGGLG
;
A
#
# COMPACT_ATOMS: atom_id res chain seq x y z
N GLU A 1 -3.67 -5.04 -17.38
CA GLU A 1 -5.11 -5.20 -17.67
C GLU A 1 -5.94 -4.22 -16.83
N TYR A 2 -7.15 -3.90 -17.31
CA TYR A 2 -8.12 -3.09 -16.58
C TYR A 2 -9.54 -3.65 -16.74
N VAL A 3 -10.43 -3.25 -15.85
CA VAL A 3 -11.86 -3.53 -15.93
C VAL A 3 -12.65 -2.24 -15.76
N THR A 4 -13.81 -2.16 -16.39
CA THR A 4 -14.74 -1.05 -16.17
C THR A 4 -15.59 -1.36 -14.94
N MET A 5 -15.40 -0.63 -13.85
CA MET A 5 -16.12 -0.90 -12.59
C MET A 5 -17.64 -0.67 -12.68
N ALA A 6 -18.09 0.18 -13.59
CA ALA A 6 -19.51 0.48 -13.77
C ALA A 6 -20.29 -0.63 -14.52
N SER A 7 -19.61 -1.62 -15.07
CA SER A 7 -20.22 -2.72 -15.81
C SER A 7 -19.46 -4.02 -15.58
N SER A 8 -20.15 -5.15 -15.57
CA SER A 8 -19.50 -6.45 -15.56
C SER A 8 -18.85 -6.72 -16.92
N GLY A 9 -17.70 -7.39 -16.91
CA GLY A 9 -16.94 -7.72 -18.12
C GLY A 9 -15.59 -8.37 -17.77
N ASN A 10 -14.94 -8.84 -18.82
CA ASN A 10 -13.59 -9.41 -18.69
C ASN A 10 -12.54 -8.29 -18.60
N GLY A 11 -11.36 -8.65 -18.08
CA GLY A 11 -10.18 -7.80 -18.14
C GLY A 11 -9.82 -7.48 -19.60
N ILE A 12 -9.41 -6.26 -19.84
CA ILE A 12 -8.96 -5.75 -21.14
C ILE A 12 -7.49 -5.39 -21.00
N ASP A 13 -6.72 -5.65 -22.03
CA ASP A 13 -5.31 -5.29 -22.07
C ASP A 13 -5.14 -3.77 -21.94
N PHE A 14 -4.28 -3.37 -21.00
CA PHE A 14 -3.90 -1.98 -20.78
C PHE A 14 -2.56 -1.65 -21.43
N GLY A 15 -1.63 -2.59 -21.41
CA GLY A 15 -0.24 -2.47 -21.82
C GLY A 15 0.70 -3.18 -20.86
N ASP A 16 1.99 -3.08 -21.10
CA ASP A 16 3.04 -3.77 -20.37
C ASP A 16 3.77 -2.86 -19.37
N SER A 17 4.19 -3.43 -18.23
CA SER A 17 5.14 -2.77 -17.34
C SER A 17 6.55 -2.82 -17.94
N THR A 18 7.45 -1.90 -17.54
CA THR A 18 8.84 -1.90 -18.04
C THR A 18 9.63 -3.10 -17.56
N HIS A 19 9.24 -3.68 -16.41
CA HIS A 19 9.88 -4.86 -15.81
C HIS A 19 8.80 -5.85 -15.35
N GLN A 20 9.03 -7.13 -15.57
CA GLN A 20 8.29 -8.16 -14.84
C GLN A 20 8.67 -8.06 -13.36
N ARG A 21 7.69 -8.05 -12.47
CA ARG A 21 7.94 -7.96 -11.03
C ARG A 21 6.81 -8.54 -10.18
N ARG A 22 7.16 -8.97 -8.99
CA ARG A 22 6.22 -9.38 -7.94
C ARG A 22 6.57 -8.64 -6.64
N ASN A 23 5.70 -8.67 -5.64
CA ASN A 23 5.90 -8.06 -4.33
C ASN A 23 6.24 -6.55 -4.40
N PHE A 24 5.64 -5.85 -5.34
CA PHE A 24 5.80 -4.41 -5.54
C PHE A 24 4.68 -3.63 -4.84
N ALA A 25 4.93 -2.36 -4.59
CA ALA A 25 3.90 -1.43 -4.11
C ALA A 25 3.30 -0.64 -5.28
N MET A 26 2.07 -0.18 -5.09
CA MET A 26 1.39 0.71 -6.05
C MET A 26 0.75 1.88 -5.33
N VAL A 27 0.85 3.05 -5.96
CA VAL A 27 0.18 4.29 -5.54
C VAL A 27 -0.50 4.94 -6.74
N SER A 28 -1.55 5.70 -6.51
CA SER A 28 -2.27 6.32 -7.62
C SER A 28 -2.87 7.68 -7.27
N SER A 29 -3.12 8.45 -8.32
CA SER A 29 -4.02 9.60 -8.32
C SER A 29 -5.15 9.35 -9.33
N SER A 30 -6.02 10.31 -9.54
CA SER A 30 -7.06 10.21 -10.58
C SER A 30 -6.51 10.11 -12.01
N THR A 31 -5.23 10.40 -12.24
CA THR A 31 -4.63 10.44 -13.59
C THR A 31 -3.51 9.44 -13.82
N ARG A 32 -2.80 9.02 -12.77
CA ARG A 32 -1.64 8.14 -12.84
C ARG A 32 -1.69 7.04 -11.81
N ALA A 33 -1.21 5.86 -12.19
CA ALA A 33 -0.78 4.81 -11.26
C ALA A 33 0.73 4.64 -11.38
N VAL A 34 1.43 4.53 -10.25
CA VAL A 34 2.89 4.33 -10.15
C VAL A 34 3.15 3.04 -9.42
N LEU A 35 3.93 2.15 -10.04
CA LEU A 35 4.39 0.89 -9.50
C LEU A 35 5.82 1.07 -9.02
N ALA A 36 6.17 0.58 -7.85
CA ALA A 36 7.49 0.82 -7.25
C ALA A 36 8.12 -0.44 -6.69
N GLY A 37 9.40 -0.64 -6.95
CA GLY A 37 10.20 -1.74 -6.43
C GLY A 37 9.74 -3.11 -6.89
N GLY A 38 9.75 -4.07 -5.97
CA GLY A 38 9.48 -5.48 -6.25
C GLY A 38 10.72 -6.29 -6.55
N GLU A 39 10.54 -7.51 -7.04
CA GLU A 39 11.66 -8.40 -7.40
C GLU A 39 11.48 -9.08 -8.74
N SER A 40 12.59 -9.25 -9.51
CA SER A 40 12.64 -10.06 -10.73
C SER A 40 14.06 -10.10 -11.35
N PRO A 41 14.84 -11.14 -11.21
CA PRO A 41 14.94 -12.10 -10.10
C PRO A 41 15.54 -11.47 -8.84
N ALA A 42 16.10 -10.28 -8.91
CA ALA A 42 16.63 -9.50 -7.81
C ALA A 42 15.67 -8.37 -7.45
N ASN A 43 15.81 -7.81 -6.26
CA ASN A 43 15.05 -6.64 -5.86
C ASN A 43 15.32 -5.46 -6.78
N LEU A 44 14.28 -4.69 -7.03
CA LEU A 44 14.28 -3.53 -7.91
C LEU A 44 14.08 -2.24 -7.10
N ASN A 45 14.68 -1.16 -7.59
CA ASN A 45 14.34 0.21 -7.16
C ASN A 45 13.50 0.96 -8.18
N VAL A 46 13.32 0.40 -9.36
CA VAL A 46 12.64 1.07 -10.49
C VAL A 46 11.19 1.39 -10.16
N MET A 47 10.77 2.59 -10.51
CA MET A 47 9.38 3.00 -10.51
C MET A 47 8.89 3.21 -11.94
N ASP A 48 7.74 2.63 -12.26
CA ASP A 48 7.04 2.82 -13.53
C ASP A 48 5.70 3.49 -13.31
N TYR A 49 5.21 4.20 -14.31
CA TYR A 49 3.87 4.74 -14.26
C TYR A 49 3.07 4.50 -15.53
N VAL A 50 1.77 4.44 -15.39
CA VAL A 50 0.81 4.49 -16.47
C VAL A 50 -0.12 5.70 -16.33
N GLN A 51 -0.56 6.24 -17.45
CA GLN A 51 -1.63 7.24 -17.49
C GLN A 51 -2.97 6.50 -17.49
N ILE A 52 -3.79 6.67 -16.46
CA ILE A 52 -5.05 5.92 -16.30
C ILE A 52 -6.04 6.21 -17.44
N GLY A 53 -6.07 7.43 -17.94
CA GLY A 53 -6.99 7.85 -19.00
C GLY A 53 -6.60 7.41 -20.41
N THR A 54 -5.45 6.80 -20.62
CA THR A 54 -4.96 6.37 -21.94
C THR A 54 -4.32 5.00 -21.86
N LEU A 55 -4.67 4.11 -22.79
CA LEU A 55 -4.01 2.81 -22.90
C LEU A 55 -2.56 2.98 -23.35
N GLY A 56 -1.72 2.03 -22.97
CA GLY A 56 -0.33 1.95 -23.42
C GLY A 56 0.61 1.42 -22.33
N ASN A 57 1.82 1.12 -22.74
CA ASN A 57 2.85 0.59 -21.86
C ASN A 57 3.25 1.60 -20.78
N ALA A 58 3.67 1.07 -19.64
CA ALA A 58 4.24 1.86 -18.57
C ALA A 58 5.52 2.57 -19.03
N LEU A 59 5.75 3.73 -18.47
CA LEU A 59 6.92 4.56 -18.71
C LEU A 59 7.73 4.70 -17.41
N ASP A 60 9.02 4.87 -17.57
CA ASP A 60 9.90 5.18 -16.44
C ASP A 60 9.44 6.42 -15.69
N PHE A 61 9.32 6.30 -14.37
CA PHE A 61 8.98 7.38 -13.45
C PHE A 61 10.21 7.94 -12.73
N GLY A 62 11.15 7.07 -12.37
CA GLY A 62 12.33 7.31 -11.56
C GLY A 62 12.61 6.12 -10.65
N ASP A 63 13.38 6.32 -9.58
CA ASP A 63 13.84 5.25 -8.70
C ASP A 63 13.51 5.51 -7.23
N LEU A 64 13.29 4.43 -6.48
CA LEU A 64 13.39 4.40 -5.01
C LEU A 64 14.85 4.64 -4.60
N THR A 65 15.08 5.00 -3.35
CA THR A 65 16.44 5.21 -2.83
C THR A 65 17.24 3.91 -2.72
N ALA A 66 16.58 2.76 -2.67
CA ALA A 66 17.19 1.43 -2.60
C ALA A 66 16.32 0.36 -3.29
N ASN A 67 16.94 -0.78 -3.62
CA ASN A 67 16.21 -1.94 -4.12
C ASN A 67 15.36 -2.56 -3.01
N ARG A 68 14.05 -2.68 -3.21
CA ARG A 68 13.11 -3.13 -2.18
C ARG A 68 12.02 -4.04 -2.74
N GLN A 69 11.55 -4.95 -1.87
CA GLN A 69 10.36 -5.77 -2.10
C GLN A 69 9.51 -5.90 -0.84
N GLY A 70 8.26 -6.38 -0.97
CA GLY A 70 7.36 -6.53 0.17
C GLY A 70 6.93 -5.19 0.77
N GLN A 71 6.95 -4.15 -0.04
CA GLN A 71 6.48 -2.82 0.30
C GLN A 71 4.97 -2.74 0.24
N THR A 72 4.42 -1.74 0.91
CA THR A 72 3.04 -1.30 0.72
C THR A 72 2.99 0.17 0.34
N GLY A 73 1.93 0.58 -0.32
CA GLY A 73 1.77 1.93 -0.86
C GLY A 73 0.49 2.60 -0.38
N MET A 74 0.55 3.89 -0.11
CA MET A 74 -0.60 4.72 0.24
C MET A 74 -0.58 6.02 -0.54
N SER A 75 -1.74 6.54 -0.88
CA SER A 75 -1.87 7.67 -1.80
C SER A 75 -2.70 8.81 -1.23
N SER A 76 -2.35 10.02 -1.62
CA SER A 76 -3.24 11.18 -1.67
C SER A 76 -3.39 11.60 -3.14
N PRO A 77 -4.24 12.58 -3.47
CA PRO A 77 -4.30 13.10 -4.85
C PRO A 77 -2.96 13.62 -5.39
N VAL A 78 -2.01 13.95 -4.51
CA VAL A 78 -0.72 14.56 -4.86
C VAL A 78 0.46 13.64 -4.61
N ARG A 79 0.50 12.95 -3.47
CA ARG A 79 1.63 12.15 -3.01
C ARG A 79 1.33 10.67 -2.99
N GLY A 80 2.31 9.87 -3.41
CA GLY A 80 2.41 8.46 -3.08
C GLY A 80 3.48 8.23 -2.03
N ILE A 81 3.21 7.41 -1.03
CA ILE A 81 4.16 7.04 0.02
C ILE A 81 4.35 5.52 -0.04
N PHE A 82 5.58 5.07 -0.02
CA PHE A 82 5.97 3.66 -0.01
C PHE A 82 6.60 3.32 1.34
N THR A 83 6.22 2.21 1.93
CA THR A 83 6.70 1.79 3.26
C THR A 83 7.05 0.32 3.29
N GLY A 84 8.01 -0.04 4.15
CA GLY A 84 8.43 -1.42 4.38
C GLY A 84 9.46 -1.92 3.37
N ASP A 85 10.20 -2.94 3.78
CA ASP A 85 11.10 -3.74 2.95
C ASP A 85 11.31 -5.10 3.59
N GLN A 86 11.28 -6.15 2.81
CA GLN A 86 11.48 -7.52 3.31
C GLN A 86 12.94 -7.80 3.69
N ASN A 87 13.90 -7.06 3.17
CA ASN A 87 15.32 -7.32 3.36
C ASN A 87 16.04 -6.27 4.23
N ASP A 88 15.43 -5.13 4.45
CA ASP A 88 15.97 -4.08 5.32
C ASP A 88 14.94 -3.64 6.34
N SER A 89 15.12 -4.12 7.55
CA SER A 89 14.25 -3.79 8.66
C SER A 89 14.30 -2.31 9.09
N ASN A 90 15.25 -1.54 8.60
CA ASN A 90 15.37 -0.10 8.91
C ASN A 90 15.03 0.79 7.70
N ALA A 91 14.39 0.23 6.67
CA ALA A 91 14.03 1.00 5.50
C ALA A 91 13.06 2.14 5.85
N PRO A 92 13.42 3.40 5.60
CA PRO A 92 12.52 4.52 5.85
C PRO A 92 11.33 4.50 4.89
N ALA A 93 10.27 5.20 5.24
CA ALA A 93 9.22 5.53 4.29
C ALA A 93 9.76 6.52 3.24
N GLU A 94 9.35 6.34 2.01
CA GLU A 94 9.71 7.21 0.88
C GLU A 94 8.47 7.76 0.22
N PHE A 95 8.57 8.92 -0.40
CA PHE A 95 7.45 9.51 -1.11
C PHE A 95 7.83 10.04 -2.49
N ILE A 96 6.82 10.17 -3.32
CA ILE A 96 6.86 10.80 -4.63
C ILE A 96 5.73 11.84 -4.76
N THR A 97 5.92 12.79 -5.65
CA THR A 97 4.82 13.62 -6.18
C THR A 97 4.29 12.95 -7.44
N ILE A 98 3.07 12.39 -7.39
CA ILE A 98 2.55 11.54 -8.47
C ILE A 98 2.46 12.26 -9.82
N ALA A 99 2.20 13.57 -9.81
CA ALA A 99 2.07 14.36 -11.04
C ALA A 99 3.40 14.63 -11.76
N SER A 100 4.54 14.52 -11.08
CA SER A 100 5.86 14.82 -11.64
C SER A 100 6.80 13.63 -11.53
N LYS A 101 7.47 13.30 -12.62
CA LYS A 101 8.50 12.25 -12.65
C LYS A 101 9.69 12.65 -11.77
N GLY A 102 10.36 11.67 -11.20
CA GLY A 102 11.56 11.84 -10.41
C GLY A 102 11.74 10.73 -9.38
N ASN A 103 12.88 10.71 -8.75
CA ASN A 103 13.20 9.73 -7.73
C ASN A 103 12.40 9.97 -6.45
N ALA A 104 12.17 8.90 -5.71
CA ALA A 104 11.59 8.97 -4.38
C ALA A 104 12.52 9.72 -3.41
N ILE A 105 11.93 10.36 -2.44
CA ILE A 105 12.61 11.15 -1.42
C ILE A 105 12.20 10.58 -0.05
N ASP A 106 13.13 10.62 0.90
CA ASP A 106 12.86 10.23 2.27
C ASP A 106 11.64 10.98 2.82
N PHE A 107 10.71 10.21 3.39
CA PHE A 107 9.51 10.76 4.05
C PHE A 107 9.72 10.83 5.56
N GLY A 108 10.38 9.84 6.14
CA GLY A 108 10.62 9.69 7.57
C GLY A 108 10.59 8.24 8.01
N GLU A 109 10.84 8.00 9.30
CA GLU A 109 10.94 6.67 9.87
C GLU A 109 9.58 6.06 10.19
N LEU A 110 9.48 4.75 10.04
CA LEU A 110 8.34 3.98 10.53
C LEU A 110 8.42 3.81 12.05
N ILE A 111 7.28 3.48 12.69
CA ILE A 111 7.24 3.23 14.15
C ILE A 111 7.96 1.93 14.54
N ASP A 112 8.07 1.02 13.61
CA ASP A 112 8.79 -0.24 13.71
C ASP A 112 9.10 -0.70 12.28
N THR A 113 9.99 -1.64 12.17
CA THR A 113 10.43 -2.19 10.89
C THR A 113 9.49 -3.31 10.48
N PHE A 114 8.97 -3.26 9.29
CA PHE A 114 8.10 -4.32 8.80
C PHE A 114 8.13 -4.46 7.28
N SER A 115 7.75 -5.62 6.84
CA SER A 115 7.46 -5.92 5.45
C SER A 115 6.08 -6.55 5.32
N ASN A 116 5.54 -6.54 4.13
CA ASN A 116 4.27 -7.20 3.83
C ASN A 116 3.11 -6.81 4.77
N GLY A 117 3.09 -5.57 5.24
CA GLY A 117 1.97 -5.01 5.98
C GLY A 117 0.85 -4.54 5.06
N GLY A 118 -0.32 -4.29 5.63
CA GLY A 118 -1.40 -3.59 4.94
C GLY A 118 -1.24 -2.08 5.01
N SER A 119 -1.82 -1.35 4.06
CA SER A 119 -1.88 0.11 4.09
C SER A 119 -3.23 0.64 3.65
N ALA A 120 -3.57 1.81 4.16
CA ALA A 120 -4.78 2.53 3.77
C ALA A 120 -4.56 4.05 3.92
N SER A 121 -5.28 4.85 3.16
CA SER A 121 -5.22 6.31 3.30
C SER A 121 -6.51 6.99 2.86
N ASN A 122 -6.88 8.05 3.56
CA ASN A 122 -8.02 8.89 3.18
C ASN A 122 -7.60 10.20 2.48
N GLY A 123 -6.38 10.24 1.96
CA GLY A 123 -5.81 11.42 1.31
C GLY A 123 -5.19 12.44 2.26
N VAL A 124 -5.54 12.42 3.55
CA VAL A 124 -4.98 13.29 4.60
C VAL A 124 -4.05 12.51 5.51
N ARG A 125 -4.51 11.37 5.99
CA ARG A 125 -3.78 10.45 6.86
C ARG A 125 -3.52 9.14 6.15
N GLY A 126 -2.29 8.67 6.22
CA GLY A 126 -1.89 7.33 5.85
C GLY A 126 -1.76 6.43 7.08
N ILE A 127 -2.11 5.17 6.94
CA ILE A 127 -2.03 4.15 8.00
C ILE A 127 -1.31 2.94 7.43
N THR A 128 -0.35 2.40 8.19
CA THR A 128 0.24 1.08 7.98
C THR A 128 -0.17 0.15 9.09
N ALA A 129 -0.44 -1.11 8.81
CA ALA A 129 -0.95 -2.04 9.81
C ALA A 129 -0.39 -3.45 9.63
N GLY A 130 0.02 -4.08 10.72
CA GLY A 130 0.56 -5.43 10.72
C GLY A 130 1.88 -5.53 9.98
N GLY A 131 2.18 -6.72 9.50
CA GLY A 131 3.41 -7.04 8.77
C GLY A 131 4.29 -8.05 9.48
N TYR A 132 5.47 -8.25 8.92
CA TYR A 132 6.46 -9.20 9.41
C TYR A 132 7.76 -8.49 9.79
N ASN A 133 8.19 -8.67 11.02
CA ASN A 133 9.40 -8.09 11.57
C ASN A 133 10.25 -9.15 12.27
N ASN A 134 11.52 -9.31 11.84
CA ASN A 134 12.54 -10.13 12.52
C ASN A 134 12.03 -11.52 12.95
N GLY A 135 11.37 -12.24 12.06
CA GLY A 135 10.89 -13.60 12.35
C GLY A 135 9.50 -13.66 12.99
N SER A 136 8.86 -12.53 13.28
CA SER A 136 7.56 -12.46 13.93
C SER A 136 6.58 -11.58 13.19
N ARG A 137 5.30 -11.92 13.27
CA ARG A 137 4.21 -11.04 12.81
C ARG A 137 3.91 -10.01 13.88
N ILE A 138 3.57 -8.83 13.44
CA ILE A 138 3.22 -7.72 14.32
C ILE A 138 1.76 -7.30 14.13
N SER A 139 1.19 -6.69 15.15
CA SER A 139 -0.14 -6.09 15.10
C SER A 139 -0.10 -4.56 15.12
N LEU A 140 1.09 -3.97 15.14
CA LEU A 140 1.26 -2.53 15.25
C LEU A 140 0.59 -1.79 14.11
N VAL A 141 0.02 -0.64 14.44
CA VAL A 141 -0.55 0.31 13.50
C VAL A 141 0.15 1.65 13.63
N GLY A 142 0.72 2.11 12.53
CA GLY A 142 1.38 3.40 12.43
C GLY A 142 0.59 4.35 11.55
N SER A 143 0.71 5.64 11.80
CA SER A 143 0.09 6.65 10.95
C SER A 143 1.02 7.82 10.64
N CYS A 144 0.79 8.44 9.49
CA CYS A 144 1.44 9.68 9.08
C CYS A 144 0.42 10.68 8.53
N ILE A 145 0.82 11.94 8.49
CA ILE A 145 0.10 12.98 7.73
C ILE A 145 0.72 13.04 6.33
N MET A 146 -0.04 12.74 5.31
CA MET A 146 0.49 12.57 3.96
C MET A 146 1.04 13.85 3.33
N ALA A 147 0.56 15.01 3.76
CA ALA A 147 0.96 16.30 3.19
C ALA A 147 2.35 16.79 3.65
N SER A 148 2.87 16.27 4.76
CA SER A 148 4.14 16.70 5.34
C SER A 148 5.03 15.50 5.64
N SER A 149 6.31 15.59 5.28
CA SER A 149 7.29 14.58 5.68
C SER A 149 7.51 14.59 7.19
N GLY A 150 7.78 13.44 7.74
CA GLY A 150 8.00 13.24 9.18
C GLY A 150 7.77 11.78 9.56
N ASN A 151 8.20 11.43 10.75
CA ASN A 151 8.11 10.05 11.23
C ASN A 151 6.65 9.61 11.43
N PHE A 152 6.41 8.35 11.20
CA PHE A 152 5.15 7.72 11.57
C PHE A 152 4.99 7.72 13.09
N THR A 153 3.77 7.85 13.54
CA THR A 153 3.43 7.83 14.97
C THR A 153 2.57 6.61 15.29
N PRO A 154 2.72 6.02 16.50
CA PRO A 154 1.85 4.94 16.94
C PRO A 154 0.38 5.36 16.85
N PHE A 155 -0.44 4.48 16.29
CA PHE A 155 -1.86 4.76 16.05
C PHE A 155 -2.79 3.72 16.65
N GLY A 156 -2.26 2.56 17.03
CA GLY A 156 -2.99 1.47 17.67
C GLY A 156 -2.41 0.11 17.34
N ASN A 157 -3.25 -0.92 17.43
CA ASN A 157 -2.91 -2.29 17.07
C ASN A 157 -4.08 -2.97 16.38
N LEU A 158 -3.81 -3.89 15.48
CA LEU A 158 -4.80 -4.85 15.01
C LEU A 158 -5.18 -5.82 16.16
N THR A 159 -6.33 -6.44 16.08
CA THR A 159 -6.77 -7.46 17.05
C THR A 159 -5.90 -8.71 16.99
N LYS A 160 -5.25 -8.96 15.85
CA LYS A 160 -4.32 -10.08 15.63
C LYS A 160 -3.07 -9.61 14.90
N ALA A 161 -1.95 -10.23 15.21
CA ALA A 161 -0.73 -10.07 14.43
C ALA A 161 -0.84 -10.86 13.12
N ALA A 162 -0.67 -10.18 11.99
CA ALA A 162 -0.76 -10.78 10.66
C ALA A 162 0.17 -10.06 9.68
N ASP A 163 0.66 -10.79 8.67
CA ASP A 163 1.38 -10.24 7.52
C ASP A 163 0.64 -10.60 6.23
N ARG A 164 0.97 -9.92 5.13
CA ARG A 164 0.35 -10.14 3.80
C ARG A 164 -1.16 -9.91 3.77
N GLY A 165 -1.67 -9.16 4.75
CA GLY A 165 -3.01 -8.60 4.69
C GLY A 165 -3.02 -7.37 3.81
N ASP A 166 -4.21 -6.88 3.51
CA ASP A 166 -4.37 -5.67 2.73
C ASP A 166 -5.33 -4.70 3.40
N GLY A 167 -5.27 -3.44 2.99
CA GLY A 167 -6.11 -2.39 3.52
C GLY A 167 -7.03 -1.80 2.46
N MET A 168 -8.27 -1.59 2.83
CA MET A 168 -9.25 -0.84 2.05
C MET A 168 -9.84 0.27 2.91
N CYS A 169 -10.33 1.33 2.32
CA CYS A 169 -10.86 2.44 3.12
C CYS A 169 -11.92 3.25 2.39
N ASN A 170 -12.62 4.04 3.18
CA ASN A 170 -13.34 5.22 2.74
C ASN A 170 -12.72 6.46 3.42
N SER A 171 -13.37 7.61 3.32
CA SER A 171 -12.86 8.87 3.90
C SER A 171 -12.72 8.86 5.43
N THR A 172 -13.42 7.98 6.14
CA THR A 172 -13.47 7.96 7.62
C THR A 172 -12.82 6.74 8.23
N ARG A 173 -12.86 5.59 7.57
CA ARG A 173 -12.50 4.29 8.13
C ARG A 173 -11.61 3.49 7.20
N ALA A 174 -10.58 2.87 7.74
CA ALA A 174 -9.81 1.81 7.13
C ALA A 174 -10.30 0.44 7.62
N VAL A 175 -10.30 -0.55 6.73
CA VAL A 175 -10.54 -1.96 7.06
C VAL A 175 -9.36 -2.77 6.56
N PHE A 176 -8.76 -3.53 7.44
CA PHE A 176 -7.65 -4.44 7.14
C PHE A 176 -8.15 -5.87 7.21
N ASN A 177 -7.86 -6.65 6.18
CA ASN A 177 -8.37 -8.01 6.09
C ASN A 177 -7.27 -9.05 6.05
N GLY A 178 -7.56 -10.24 6.57
CA GLY A 178 -6.85 -11.48 6.36
C GLY A 178 -5.35 -11.42 6.57
N GLY A 179 -4.67 -12.17 5.75
CA GLY A 179 -3.22 -12.32 5.77
C GLY A 179 -2.79 -13.68 6.32
N TYR A 180 -1.50 -13.80 6.57
CA TYR A 180 -0.91 -15.01 7.15
C TYR A 180 -0.73 -14.82 8.67
N PRO A 181 -0.93 -15.81 9.53
CA PRO A 181 -1.20 -17.21 9.23
C PRO A 181 -2.62 -17.46 8.68
N SER A 182 -2.82 -18.58 8.02
CA SER A 182 -4.05 -18.94 7.33
C SER A 182 -5.32 -19.03 8.19
N ASN A 183 -5.23 -18.81 9.50
CA ASN A 183 -6.37 -18.68 10.41
C ASN A 183 -6.72 -17.20 10.71
N ALA A 184 -6.20 -16.27 9.93
CA ALA A 184 -6.43 -14.83 10.08
C ALA A 184 -7.51 -14.36 9.10
N ASN A 185 -8.69 -14.99 9.15
CA ASN A 185 -9.84 -14.57 8.35
C ASN A 185 -10.58 -13.34 8.93
N GLY A 186 -10.11 -12.81 10.07
CA GLY A 186 -10.70 -11.64 10.70
C GLY A 186 -10.39 -10.36 9.93
N MET A 187 -11.36 -9.47 9.88
CA MET A 187 -11.19 -8.10 9.42
C MET A 187 -11.22 -7.15 10.61
N ASP A 188 -10.31 -6.20 10.63
CA ASP A 188 -10.26 -5.12 11.62
C ASP A 188 -10.57 -3.77 10.99
N SER A 189 -11.32 -2.93 11.69
CA SER A 189 -11.57 -1.55 11.28
C SER A 189 -10.90 -0.56 12.22
N ILE A 190 -10.40 0.53 11.64
CA ILE A 190 -9.74 1.64 12.34
C ILE A 190 -10.29 2.96 11.80
N GLU A 191 -10.71 3.86 12.69
CA GLU A 191 -11.14 5.20 12.31
C GLU A 191 -9.95 6.13 12.08
N PHE A 192 -9.89 6.81 10.93
CA PHE A 192 -8.80 7.74 10.61
C PHE A 192 -8.70 8.94 11.56
N SER A 193 -9.80 9.39 12.12
CA SER A 193 -9.84 10.60 12.96
C SER A 193 -9.33 10.37 14.38
N SER A 194 -9.72 9.26 15.00
CA SER A 194 -9.48 9.01 16.43
C SER A 194 -8.31 8.08 16.69
N GLY A 195 -7.96 7.23 15.72
CA GLY A 195 -6.99 6.16 15.95
C GLY A 195 -7.49 5.15 16.98
N GLY A 196 -6.55 4.50 17.61
CA GLY A 196 -6.82 3.45 18.59
C GLY A 196 -6.65 2.06 17.99
N SER A 197 -6.86 1.06 18.84
CA SER A 197 -6.76 -0.33 18.39
C SER A 197 -7.91 -0.68 17.44
N GLY A 198 -7.61 -1.56 16.50
CA GLY A 198 -8.60 -2.10 15.59
C GLY A 198 -9.76 -2.75 16.34
N THR A 199 -10.93 -2.61 15.78
CA THR A 199 -12.13 -3.30 16.25
C THR A 199 -12.55 -4.33 15.20
N SER A 200 -13.01 -5.50 15.65
CA SER A 200 -13.46 -6.52 14.73
C SER A 200 -14.56 -5.95 13.81
N PHE A 201 -14.33 -6.04 12.52
CA PHE A 201 -15.27 -5.64 11.48
C PHE A 201 -16.10 -6.83 10.97
N GLY A 202 -15.53 -8.03 11.05
CA GLY A 202 -16.13 -9.25 10.55
C GLY A 202 -15.07 -10.27 10.19
N SER A 203 -15.40 -11.18 9.31
CA SER A 203 -14.48 -12.21 8.82
C SER A 203 -14.70 -12.46 7.34
N ASP A 204 -13.62 -12.80 6.65
CA ASP A 204 -13.70 -13.34 5.30
C ASP A 204 -14.42 -14.68 5.29
N THR A 205 -15.05 -15.01 4.19
CA THR A 205 -15.74 -16.30 4.01
C THR A 205 -14.80 -17.50 4.00
N GLU A 206 -13.53 -17.26 3.67
CA GLU A 206 -12.47 -18.26 3.65
C GLU A 206 -11.17 -17.67 4.19
N GLU A 207 -10.35 -18.53 4.80
CA GLU A 207 -9.00 -18.17 5.23
C GLU A 207 -8.08 -18.00 4.03
N ARG A 208 -7.37 -16.89 3.96
CA ARG A 208 -6.45 -16.58 2.86
C ARG A 208 -5.12 -16.09 3.42
N GLY A 209 -4.05 -16.73 2.95
CA GLY A 209 -2.69 -16.38 3.35
C GLY A 209 -2.07 -15.20 2.60
N GLN A 210 -2.69 -14.73 1.54
CA GLN A 210 -2.28 -13.54 0.77
C GLN A 210 -3.53 -12.90 0.19
N ASN A 211 -3.68 -11.63 0.40
CA ASN A 211 -4.81 -10.85 -0.09
C ASN A 211 -4.32 -9.76 -1.02
N ALA A 212 -5.20 -9.33 -1.89
CA ALA A 212 -5.06 -8.07 -2.61
C ALA A 212 -6.25 -7.19 -2.22
N GLY A 213 -5.97 -6.01 -1.74
CA GLY A 213 -6.98 -5.02 -1.40
C GLY A 213 -7.20 -4.04 -2.52
N PHE A 214 -8.37 -3.48 -2.50
CA PHE A 214 -8.73 -2.38 -3.37
C PHE A 214 -9.21 -1.24 -2.50
N CYS A 215 -8.71 -0.06 -2.76
CA CYS A 215 -9.29 1.13 -2.20
C CYS A 215 -10.04 1.85 -3.29
N SER A 216 -11.25 2.20 -3.00
CA SER A 216 -11.99 3.12 -3.81
C SER A 216 -12.54 4.19 -2.91
N ASP A 217 -12.35 5.41 -3.18
CA ASP A 217 -13.08 6.50 -2.57
C ASP A 217 -12.80 7.80 -3.31
N SER A 218 -13.30 8.87 -2.78
CA SER A 218 -13.29 10.24 -3.25
C SER A 218 -11.97 10.76 -3.84
N HIS A 219 -10.88 10.04 -3.70
CA HIS A 219 -9.58 10.42 -4.26
C HIS A 219 -9.00 9.45 -5.29
N GLY A 220 -9.67 8.41 -5.62
CA GLY A 220 -9.17 7.43 -6.61
C GLY A 220 -10.14 6.31 -6.89
N GLY A 221 -11.21 6.29 -6.17
CA GLY A 221 -12.25 5.32 -6.33
C GLY A 221 -13.53 5.90 -6.91
N LEU A 222 -14.57 5.21 -6.65
CA LEU A 222 -15.92 5.63 -6.99
C LEU A 222 -16.35 6.77 -6.06
N GLY A 223 -16.09 7.97 -6.45
CA GLY A 223 -16.67 9.16 -5.82
C GLY A 223 -18.00 9.51 -6.47
#